data_b9cb8836a4cc41bb55fdc1566507d0c1
#
_entry.id   b9cb8836a4cc41bb55fdc1566507d0c1
#
_cell.length_a   1.000
_cell.length_b   1.000
_cell.length_c   1.000
_cell.angle_alpha   90.00
_cell.angle_beta   90.00
_cell.angle_gamma   90.00
#
_symmetry.space_group_name_H-M   'P 1'
#
loop_
_entity.id
_entity.type
_entity.pdbx_description
1 polymer ?
#
loop_
_entity_poly.entity_id
_entity_poly.type
_entity_poly.pdbx_seq_one_letter_code
_entity_poly.pdbx_strand_id
1 'polypeptide(L)'
;MEHMDISVTLKALNEPREVLTNYGITHNLVDGVVMDDSGSVSITFWNEKIKLLKGIDTGSRVELRDCFVTSFKGDLSINVGRDSTIEKIK
;
A
#
# COMPACT_ATOMS: atom_id res chain seq x y z
N MET A 1 -3.31 15.80 -2.53
CA MET A 1 -3.22 14.35 -2.72
C MET A 1 -2.96 14.06 -4.18
N GLU A 2 -1.89 13.36 -4.47
CA GLU A 2 -1.50 13.07 -5.84
C GLU A 2 -1.62 11.59 -6.14
N HIS A 3 -2.05 11.29 -7.36
CA HIS A 3 -2.04 9.93 -7.88
C HIS A 3 -0.71 9.70 -8.57
N MET A 4 -0.12 8.54 -8.38
CA MET A 4 1.16 8.22 -9.00
C MET A 4 1.27 6.76 -9.38
N ASP A 5 2.09 6.51 -10.38
CA ASP A 5 2.47 5.18 -10.82
C ASP A 5 3.93 4.99 -10.49
N ILE A 6 4.26 3.97 -9.71
CA ILE A 6 5.64 3.70 -9.33
C ILE A 6 5.93 2.20 -9.32
N SER A 7 7.19 1.87 -9.53
CA SER A 7 7.69 0.50 -9.39
C SER A 7 8.57 0.45 -8.13
N VAL A 8 8.25 -0.47 -7.24
CA VAL A 8 8.94 -0.61 -5.96
C VAL A 8 9.12 -2.07 -5.61
N THR A 9 9.98 -2.33 -4.63
CA THR A 9 10.16 -3.67 -4.08
C THR A 9 9.44 -3.75 -2.74
N LEU A 10 8.60 -4.77 -2.57
CA LEU A 10 7.90 -5.00 -1.32
C LEU A 10 8.88 -5.53 -0.31
N LYS A 11 9.15 -4.77 0.75
CA LYS A 11 10.14 -5.12 1.75
C LYS A 11 9.53 -5.87 2.93
N ALA A 12 8.36 -5.46 3.38
CA ALA A 12 7.69 -6.06 4.53
C ALA A 12 6.19 -5.87 4.44
N LEU A 13 5.45 -6.80 5.02
CA LEU A 13 4.00 -6.72 5.21
C LEU A 13 3.69 -7.07 6.65
N ASN A 14 2.85 -6.27 7.28
CA ASN A 14 2.36 -6.53 8.61
C ASN A 14 1.06 -7.34 8.54
N GLU A 15 0.57 -7.80 9.68
CA GLU A 15 -0.69 -8.52 9.73
C GLU A 15 -1.87 -7.58 9.49
N PRO A 16 -2.96 -8.07 8.90
CA PRO A 16 -4.15 -7.25 8.69
C PRO A 16 -4.71 -6.72 10.02
N ARG A 17 -5.25 -5.51 9.99
CA ARG A 17 -5.90 -4.91 11.14
C ARG A 17 -7.23 -4.28 10.73
N GLU A 18 -8.14 -4.15 11.69
CA GLU A 18 -9.42 -3.52 11.48
C GLU A 18 -9.44 -2.14 12.11
N VAL A 19 -10.05 -1.20 11.41
CA VAL A 19 -10.28 0.16 11.92
C VAL A 19 -11.77 0.45 11.84
N LEU A 20 -12.36 0.84 12.96
CA LEU A 20 -13.75 1.22 13.04
C LEU A 20 -13.85 2.73 12.95
N THR A 21 -14.62 3.21 11.98
CA THR A 21 -14.85 4.64 11.81
C THR A 21 -15.93 5.14 12.75
N ASN A 22 -16.05 6.47 12.87
CA ASN A 22 -17.09 7.11 13.68
C ASN A 22 -18.51 6.82 13.16
N TYR A 23 -18.63 6.37 11.93
CA TYR A 23 -19.91 6.03 11.32
C TYR A 23 -20.27 4.55 11.46
N GLY A 24 -19.50 3.81 12.23
CA GLY A 24 -19.74 2.38 12.41
C GLY A 24 -19.30 1.49 11.26
N ILE A 25 -18.53 2.03 10.33
CA ILE A 25 -18.00 1.27 9.19
C ILE A 25 -16.64 0.69 9.56
N THR A 26 -16.48 -0.61 9.33
CA THR A 26 -15.23 -1.30 9.57
C THR A 26 -14.40 -1.37 8.28
N HIS A 27 -13.16 -0.95 8.37
CA HIS A 27 -12.20 -1.08 7.28
C HIS A 27 -11.11 -2.05 7.68
N ASN A 28 -10.69 -2.88 6.75
CA ASN A 28 -9.55 -3.77 6.92
C ASN A 28 -8.35 -3.15 6.24
N LEU A 29 -7.22 -3.13 6.94
CA LEU A 29 -5.99 -2.53 6.44
C LEU A 29 -4.83 -3.49 6.58
N VAL A 30 -3.92 -3.45 5.62
CA VAL A 30 -2.61 -4.09 5.74
C VAL A 30 -1.55 -3.02 5.52
N ASP A 31 -0.69 -2.83 6.50
CA ASP A 31 0.43 -1.91 6.40
C ASP A 31 1.68 -2.68 6.00
N GLY A 32 2.56 -2.02 5.26
CA GLY A 32 3.82 -2.61 4.86
C GLY A 32 4.87 -1.55 4.59
N VAL A 33 5.97 -2.00 4.03
CA VAL A 33 7.08 -1.13 3.63
C VAL A 33 7.50 -1.52 2.22
N VAL A 34 7.65 -0.53 1.36
CA VAL A 34 8.21 -0.71 0.03
C VAL A 34 9.46 0.13 -0.10
N MET A 35 10.33 -0.25 -1.02
CA MET A 35 11.58 0.47 -1.23
C MET A 35 11.89 0.63 -2.71
N ASP A 36 12.62 1.69 -3.02
CA ASP A 36 13.20 1.94 -4.32
C ASP A 36 14.64 2.45 -4.13
N ASP A 37 15.24 2.97 -5.20
CA ASP A 37 16.61 3.46 -5.14
C ASP A 37 16.81 4.65 -4.20
N SER A 38 15.73 5.37 -3.89
CA SER A 38 15.81 6.56 -3.03
C SER A 38 15.54 6.26 -1.56
N GLY A 39 15.08 5.06 -1.22
CA GLY A 39 14.83 4.69 0.16
C GLY A 39 13.55 3.90 0.35
N SER A 40 13.08 3.84 1.58
CA SER A 40 11.89 3.08 1.97
C SER A 40 10.75 4.02 2.32
N VAL A 41 9.52 3.57 2.05
CA VAL A 41 8.32 4.33 2.37
C VAL A 41 7.24 3.36 2.85
N SER A 42 6.37 3.83 3.72
CA SER A 42 5.24 3.04 4.20
C SER A 42 4.18 2.90 3.13
N ILE A 43 3.49 1.75 3.12
CA ILE A 43 2.39 1.51 2.20
C ILE A 43 1.23 0.91 2.99
N THR A 44 0.01 1.30 2.63
CA THR A 44 -1.20 0.78 3.25
C THR A 44 -2.16 0.29 2.17
N PHE A 45 -2.64 -0.93 2.33
CA PHE A 45 -3.63 -1.53 1.43
C PHE A 45 -4.99 -1.52 2.13
N TRP A 46 -6.00 -1.01 1.45
CA TRP A 46 -7.33 -0.79 2.02
C TRP A 46 -8.32 -1.84 1.54
N ASN A 47 -9.05 -2.44 2.47
CA ASN A 47 -10.20 -3.30 2.22
C ASN A 47 -9.94 -4.37 1.15
N GLU A 48 -10.70 -4.33 0.06
CA GLU A 48 -10.63 -5.33 -1.01
C GLU A 48 -9.27 -5.38 -1.72
N LYS A 49 -8.47 -4.31 -1.62
CA LYS A 49 -7.14 -4.30 -2.23
C LYS A 49 -6.16 -5.23 -1.51
N ILE A 50 -6.49 -5.63 -0.29
CA ILE A 50 -5.70 -6.62 0.43
C ILE A 50 -5.65 -7.94 -0.35
N LYS A 51 -6.72 -8.27 -1.07
CA LYS A 51 -6.78 -9.48 -1.89
C LYS A 51 -5.74 -9.49 -3.00
N LEU A 52 -5.31 -8.33 -3.47
CA LEU A 52 -4.31 -8.23 -4.51
C LEU A 52 -2.92 -8.65 -4.03
N LEU A 53 -2.72 -8.73 -2.72
CA LEU A 53 -1.46 -9.20 -2.13
C LEU A 53 -1.30 -10.71 -2.22
N LYS A 54 -2.37 -11.42 -2.55
CA LYS A 54 -2.33 -12.85 -2.69
C LYS A 54 -1.41 -13.24 -3.85
N GLY A 55 -0.37 -14.00 -3.57
CA GLY A 55 0.63 -14.35 -4.56
C GLY A 55 1.78 -13.36 -4.69
N ILE A 56 1.75 -12.28 -3.90
CA ILE A 56 2.84 -11.32 -3.86
C ILE A 56 3.56 -11.48 -2.53
N ASP A 57 4.83 -11.86 -2.59
CA ASP A 57 5.64 -12.09 -1.39
C ASP A 57 6.60 -10.94 -1.16
N THR A 58 7.12 -10.86 0.07
CA THR A 58 8.19 -9.91 0.37
C THR A 58 9.40 -10.21 -0.51
N GLY A 59 10.07 -9.17 -0.98
CA GLY A 59 11.14 -9.27 -1.94
C GLY A 59 10.69 -9.16 -3.38
N SER A 60 9.39 -9.22 -3.65
CA SER A 60 8.85 -9.08 -4.99
C SER A 60 8.88 -7.63 -5.45
N ARG A 61 9.14 -7.43 -6.73
CA ARG A 61 9.02 -6.12 -7.34
C ARG A 61 7.61 -5.96 -7.87
N VAL A 62 6.99 -4.84 -7.57
CA VAL A 62 5.61 -4.56 -7.94
C VAL A 62 5.47 -3.20 -8.58
N GLU A 63 4.49 -3.06 -9.46
CA GLU A 63 4.11 -1.79 -10.02
C GLU A 63 2.80 -1.35 -9.39
N LEU A 64 2.80 -0.14 -8.84
CA LEU A 64 1.63 0.46 -8.21
C LEU A 64 1.11 1.54 -9.13
N ARG A 65 -0.20 1.53 -9.39
CA ARG A 65 -0.85 2.51 -10.26
C ARG A 65 -2.00 3.20 -9.55
N ASP A 66 -2.14 4.48 -9.81
CA ASP A 66 -3.21 5.32 -9.26
C ASP A 66 -3.28 5.27 -7.74
N CYS A 67 -2.12 5.21 -7.11
CA CYS A 67 -2.01 5.21 -5.66
C CYS A 67 -1.95 6.64 -5.13
N PHE A 68 -2.43 6.82 -3.91
CA PHE A 68 -2.40 8.12 -3.24
C PHE A 68 -1.17 8.22 -2.36
N VAL A 69 -0.53 9.39 -2.36
CA VAL A 69 0.57 9.66 -1.45
C VAL A 69 0.08 10.66 -0.42
N THR A 70 0.22 10.30 0.85
CA THR A 70 -0.13 11.20 1.95
C THR A 70 1.11 11.51 2.76
N SER A 71 1.12 12.65 3.42
CA SER A 71 2.20 13.09 4.28
C SER A 71 1.65 13.37 5.67
N PHE A 72 2.33 12.85 6.68
CA PHE A 72 1.98 13.10 8.07
C PHE A 72 3.25 13.30 8.86
N LYS A 73 3.42 14.48 9.44
CA LYS A 73 4.61 14.88 10.22
C LYS A 73 5.92 14.64 9.46
N GLY A 74 5.91 14.92 8.16
CA GLY A 74 7.08 14.76 7.32
C GLY A 74 7.30 13.36 6.76
N ASP A 75 6.52 12.38 7.18
CA ASP A 75 6.61 11.02 6.67
C ASP A 75 5.62 10.79 5.54
N LEU A 76 6.09 10.19 4.45
CA LEU A 76 5.26 9.87 3.31
C LEU A 76 4.70 8.45 3.45
N SER A 77 3.47 8.29 3.02
CA SER A 77 2.80 6.99 2.94
C SER A 77 2.12 6.82 1.61
N ILE A 78 2.24 5.63 1.03
CA ILE A 78 1.52 5.29 -0.19
C ILE A 78 0.27 4.53 0.22
N ASN A 79 -0.88 4.92 -0.33
CA ASN A 79 -2.15 4.27 -0.04
C ASN A 79 -2.70 3.60 -1.30
N VAL A 80 -2.93 2.30 -1.21
CA VAL A 80 -3.54 1.52 -2.29
C VAL A 80 -5.03 1.42 -1.97
N GLY A 81 -5.78 2.29 -2.58
CA GLY A 81 -7.20 2.43 -2.32
C GLY A 81 -8.06 1.88 -3.44
N ARG A 82 -9.31 2.34 -3.47
CA ARG A 82 -10.35 1.83 -4.36
C ARG A 82 -9.99 1.80 -5.84
N ASP A 83 -9.36 2.86 -6.34
CA ASP A 83 -9.03 2.98 -7.76
C ASP A 83 -7.60 2.58 -8.09
N SER A 84 -6.86 2.17 -7.07
CA SER A 84 -5.46 1.78 -7.23
C SER A 84 -5.33 0.34 -7.71
N THR A 85 -4.22 0.05 -8.38
CA THR A 85 -3.89 -1.32 -8.77
C THR A 85 -2.45 -1.64 -8.36
N ILE A 86 -2.20 -2.93 -8.15
CA ILE A 86 -0.87 -3.43 -7.87
C ILE A 86 -0.63 -4.66 -8.74
N GLU A 87 0.55 -4.74 -9.35
CA GLU A 87 0.89 -5.81 -10.26
C GLU A 87 2.31 -6.28 -9.98
N LYS A 88 2.49 -7.59 -9.88
CA LYS A 88 3.82 -8.16 -9.68
C LYS A 88 4.61 -8.10 -10.99
N ILE A 89 5.80 -7.54 -10.92
CA ILE A 89 6.72 -7.48 -12.06
C ILE A 89 7.63 -8.69 -12.02
N LYS A 90 7.73 -9.35 -13.14
CA LYS A 90 8.63 -10.52 -13.28
C LYS A 90 10.07 -10.10 -13.56
#